data_3953becd2bb7b8d1a28ced6bda2261a7
#
_entry.id   3953becd2bb7b8d1a28ced6bda2261a7
#
_cell.length_a   1.000
_cell.length_b   1.000
_cell.length_c   1.000
_cell.angle_alpha   90.00
_cell.angle_beta   90.00
_cell.angle_gamma   90.00
#
_symmetry.space_group_name_H-M   'P 1'
#
loop_
_entity.id
_entity.type
_entity.pdbx_description
1 polymer ?
#
loop_
_entity_poly.entity_id
_entity_poly.type
_entity_poly.pdbx_seq_one_letter_code
_entity_poly.pdbx_strand_id
1 'polypeptide(L)'
;MGRDDLSEVLKNSSDVDLIENQNAQNDVLRLINFFNYTTNYVAENYLDLMFNEKLKTDSEGKLYYYNFCFAPVRIFSIISESGKHIQYEITPNYVLTKSPHSTFSVTYKYTPNECSNLESMPDFPKNFNIDILCYGIVSEFLASKSQLVESEFWKKKFLNRLFKSKLQRERRLKSTFLR
;
A
#
# COMPACT_ATOMS: atom_id res chain seq x y z
N MET A 1 -14.65 -31.46 -49.42
CA MET A 1 -14.32 -30.97 -48.05
C MET A 1 -13.04 -30.21 -48.16
N GLY A 2 -13.14 -28.90 -48.18
CA GLY A 2 -12.13 -28.01 -48.72
C GLY A 2 -11.04 -27.63 -47.76
N ARG A 3 -9.87 -27.27 -48.30
CA ARG A 3 -8.73 -26.69 -47.58
C ARG A 3 -9.05 -25.36 -46.85
N ASP A 4 -10.17 -24.75 -47.18
CA ASP A 4 -10.62 -23.46 -46.61
C ASP A 4 -11.17 -23.61 -45.18
N ASP A 5 -11.77 -24.75 -44.83
CA ASP A 5 -12.35 -25.01 -43.51
C ASP A 5 -11.27 -25.12 -42.39
N LEU A 6 -10.07 -25.64 -42.72
CA LEU A 6 -9.00 -25.81 -41.73
C LEU A 6 -8.31 -24.49 -41.38
N SER A 7 -8.18 -23.56 -42.34
CA SER A 7 -7.60 -22.25 -42.11
C SER A 7 -8.49 -21.33 -41.26
N GLU A 8 -9.82 -21.50 -41.41
CA GLU A 8 -10.82 -20.76 -40.61
C GLU A 8 -10.91 -21.29 -39.17
N VAL A 9 -10.81 -22.62 -38.97
CA VAL A 9 -10.74 -23.25 -37.65
C VAL A 9 -9.46 -22.87 -36.91
N LEU A 10 -8.31 -22.81 -37.61
CA LEU A 10 -7.04 -22.38 -37.00
C LEU A 10 -7.03 -20.88 -36.64
N LYS A 11 -7.65 -20.02 -37.45
CA LYS A 11 -7.84 -18.60 -37.10
C LYS A 11 -8.73 -18.46 -35.86
N ASN A 12 -9.85 -19.15 -35.81
CA ASN A 12 -10.75 -19.09 -34.65
C ASN A 12 -10.10 -19.59 -33.35
N SER A 13 -9.23 -20.63 -33.42
CA SER A 13 -8.51 -21.11 -32.26
C SER A 13 -7.46 -20.08 -31.77
N SER A 14 -6.72 -19.46 -32.68
CA SER A 14 -5.76 -18.41 -32.31
C SER A 14 -6.43 -17.16 -31.74
N ASP A 15 -7.61 -16.80 -32.22
CA ASP A 15 -8.38 -15.65 -31.69
C ASP A 15 -8.94 -15.96 -30.29
N VAL A 16 -9.37 -17.20 -30.03
CA VAL A 16 -9.81 -17.66 -28.70
C VAL A 16 -8.65 -17.64 -27.71
N ASP A 17 -7.47 -18.15 -28.08
CA ASP A 17 -6.26 -18.12 -27.26
C ASP A 17 -5.83 -16.69 -26.93
N LEU A 18 -5.94 -15.75 -27.87
CA LEU A 18 -5.64 -14.33 -27.66
C LEU A 18 -6.64 -13.67 -26.69
N ILE A 19 -7.93 -13.99 -26.80
CA ILE A 19 -8.97 -13.47 -25.91
C ILE A 19 -8.80 -14.02 -24.49
N GLU A 20 -8.50 -15.31 -24.35
CA GLU A 20 -8.25 -15.94 -23.05
C GLU A 20 -7.00 -15.34 -22.40
N ASN A 21 -5.92 -15.12 -23.12
CA ASN A 21 -4.72 -14.45 -22.62
C ASN A 21 -4.97 -12.99 -22.19
N GLN A 22 -5.77 -12.23 -22.94
CA GLN A 22 -6.15 -10.86 -22.57
C GLN A 22 -7.00 -10.84 -21.30
N ASN A 23 -7.95 -11.77 -21.16
CA ASN A 23 -8.78 -11.89 -19.97
C ASN A 23 -7.94 -12.25 -18.75
N ALA A 24 -7.00 -13.18 -18.87
CA ALA A 24 -6.08 -13.55 -17.81
C ALA A 24 -5.19 -12.35 -17.39
N GLN A 25 -4.66 -11.58 -18.33
CA GLN A 25 -3.89 -10.36 -18.03
C GLN A 25 -4.74 -9.30 -17.33
N ASN A 26 -5.98 -9.10 -17.75
CA ASN A 26 -6.90 -8.18 -17.11
C ASN A 26 -7.23 -8.60 -15.67
N ASP A 27 -7.41 -9.88 -15.42
CA ASP A 27 -7.68 -10.40 -14.06
C ASP A 27 -6.43 -10.24 -13.16
N VAL A 28 -5.21 -10.42 -13.68
CA VAL A 28 -3.97 -10.15 -12.95
C VAL A 28 -3.87 -8.67 -12.57
N LEU A 29 -4.12 -7.74 -13.50
CA LEU A 29 -4.12 -6.30 -13.21
C LEU A 29 -5.16 -5.92 -12.17
N ARG A 30 -6.36 -6.51 -12.22
CA ARG A 30 -7.40 -6.32 -11.20
C ARG A 30 -6.94 -6.82 -9.82
N LEU A 31 -6.30 -7.99 -9.75
CA LEU A 31 -5.77 -8.51 -8.49
C LEU A 31 -4.69 -7.60 -7.90
N ILE A 32 -3.79 -7.05 -8.71
CA ILE A 32 -2.79 -6.07 -8.26
C ILE A 32 -3.49 -4.81 -7.70
N ASN A 33 -4.51 -4.30 -8.39
CA ASN A 33 -5.26 -3.14 -7.91
C ASN A 33 -5.99 -3.42 -6.58
N PHE A 34 -6.62 -4.59 -6.42
CA PHE A 34 -7.25 -4.99 -5.16
C PHE A 34 -6.22 -5.19 -4.04
N PHE A 35 -5.05 -5.73 -4.38
CA PHE A 35 -3.94 -5.85 -3.45
C PHE A 35 -3.49 -4.47 -2.93
N ASN A 36 -3.24 -3.52 -3.82
CA ASN A 36 -2.84 -2.15 -3.47
C ASN A 36 -3.93 -1.44 -2.66
N TYR A 37 -5.19 -1.54 -3.08
CA TYR A 37 -6.33 -1.00 -2.35
C TYR A 37 -6.42 -1.56 -0.93
N THR A 38 -6.37 -2.89 -0.79
CA THR A 38 -6.46 -3.56 0.52
C THR A 38 -5.26 -3.20 1.41
N THR A 39 -4.06 -3.11 0.83
CA THR A 39 -2.83 -2.72 1.51
C THR A 39 -2.93 -1.30 2.06
N ASN A 40 -3.36 -0.35 1.24
CA ASN A 40 -3.55 1.04 1.64
C ASN A 40 -4.64 1.17 2.71
N TYR A 41 -5.76 0.47 2.55
CA TYR A 41 -6.84 0.44 3.55
C TYR A 41 -6.34 -0.03 4.93
N VAL A 42 -5.52 -1.09 4.97
CA VAL A 42 -4.93 -1.61 6.21
C VAL A 42 -3.91 -0.63 6.79
N ALA A 43 -3.05 -0.06 5.95
CA ALA A 43 -2.03 0.91 6.37
C ALA A 43 -2.65 2.17 7.01
N GLU A 44 -3.70 2.68 6.41
CA GLU A 44 -4.35 3.91 6.88
C GLU A 44 -5.16 3.72 8.16
N ASN A 45 -5.91 2.60 8.25
CA ASN A 45 -6.93 2.42 9.29
C ASN A 45 -6.48 1.55 10.47
N TYR A 46 -5.48 0.67 10.27
CA TYR A 46 -5.10 -0.34 11.26
C TYR A 46 -3.63 -0.33 11.65
N LEU A 47 -2.75 0.23 10.81
CA LEU A 47 -1.32 0.28 11.07
C LEU A 47 -0.85 1.73 11.18
N ASP A 48 -0.06 2.01 12.21
CA ASP A 48 0.68 3.27 12.31
C ASP A 48 2.08 3.03 11.71
N LEU A 49 2.15 3.06 10.39
CA LEU A 49 3.42 2.91 9.67
C LEU A 49 4.23 4.20 9.82
N MET A 50 5.22 4.15 10.70
CA MET A 50 6.10 5.27 10.99
C MET A 50 7.47 5.03 10.41
N PHE A 51 8.03 6.03 9.75
CA PHE A 51 9.39 6.02 9.24
C PHE A 51 10.16 7.24 9.76
N ASN A 52 11.44 7.05 9.96
CA ASN A 52 12.35 8.13 10.34
C ASN A 52 13.54 8.10 9.40
N GLU A 53 13.81 9.21 8.76
CA GLU A 53 14.96 9.36 7.86
C GLU A 53 15.61 10.74 7.99
N LYS A 54 16.84 10.83 7.51
CA LYS A 54 17.57 12.09 7.43
C LYS A 54 17.38 12.72 6.07
N LEU A 55 16.84 13.92 6.04
CA LEU A 55 16.60 14.69 4.82
C LEU A 55 17.32 16.04 4.91
N LYS A 56 17.82 16.51 3.77
CA LYS A 56 18.50 17.80 3.64
C LYS A 56 17.61 18.79 2.91
N THR A 57 17.48 20.00 3.47
CA THR A 57 16.78 21.11 2.83
C THR A 57 17.61 21.73 1.71
N ASP A 58 16.91 22.34 0.75
CA ASP A 58 17.52 23.17 -0.28
C ASP A 58 17.96 24.56 0.23
N SER A 59 18.31 25.45 -0.71
CA SER A 59 18.71 26.83 -0.41
C SER A 59 17.60 27.70 0.16
N GLU A 60 16.34 27.30 0.02
CA GLU A 60 15.17 28.00 0.54
C GLU A 60 14.59 27.37 1.80
N GLY A 61 15.19 26.27 2.28
CA GLY A 61 14.72 25.54 3.46
C GLY A 61 13.59 24.56 3.16
N LYS A 62 13.42 24.12 1.91
CA LYS A 62 12.36 23.21 1.46
C LYS A 62 12.82 21.75 1.51
N LEU A 63 11.92 20.87 1.98
CA LEU A 63 12.01 19.41 1.87
C LEU A 63 10.93 18.94 0.89
N TYR A 64 11.31 18.57 -0.32
CA TYR A 64 10.37 18.12 -1.34
C TYR A 64 9.91 16.70 -1.08
N TYR A 65 8.63 16.40 -1.33
CA TYR A 65 8.05 15.07 -1.08
C TYR A 65 8.69 13.95 -1.91
N TYR A 66 9.23 14.24 -3.08
CA TYR A 66 9.96 13.25 -3.89
C TYR A 66 11.32 12.82 -3.30
N ASN A 67 11.83 13.53 -2.29
CA ASN A 67 13.05 13.16 -1.58
C ASN A 67 12.80 12.20 -0.42
N PHE A 68 11.53 11.96 -0.07
CA PHE A 68 11.17 11.01 0.97
C PHE A 68 11.22 9.58 0.42
N CYS A 69 11.68 8.64 1.25
CA CYS A 69 11.73 7.23 0.91
C CYS A 69 10.33 6.65 0.64
N PHE A 70 9.34 7.09 1.41
CA PHE A 70 7.93 6.74 1.25
C PHE A 70 7.08 8.01 1.17
N ALA A 71 5.94 7.92 0.48
CA ALA A 71 4.99 9.03 0.41
C ALA A 71 4.45 9.38 1.81
N PRO A 72 4.76 10.58 2.35
CA PRO A 72 4.33 10.95 3.68
C PRO A 72 2.84 11.30 3.71
N VAL A 73 2.10 10.66 4.61
CA VAL A 73 0.69 10.98 4.90
C VAL A 73 0.60 12.08 5.96
N ARG A 74 1.47 12.00 6.96
CA ARG A 74 1.51 12.95 8.07
C ARG A 74 2.91 13.04 8.66
N ILE A 75 3.43 14.24 8.78
CA ILE A 75 4.69 14.51 9.47
C ILE A 75 4.41 14.73 10.95
N PHE A 76 5.15 14.03 11.81
CA PHE A 76 5.03 14.13 13.27
C PHE A 76 6.08 15.05 13.88
N SER A 77 7.30 14.94 13.40
CA SER A 77 8.38 15.77 13.92
C SER A 77 9.51 15.96 12.91
N ILE A 78 10.11 17.14 12.97
CA ILE A 78 11.36 17.46 12.30
C ILE A 78 12.34 17.89 13.39
N ILE A 79 13.46 17.19 13.51
CA ILE A 79 14.45 17.39 14.57
C ILE A 79 15.79 17.70 13.93
N SER A 80 16.43 18.78 14.37
CA SER A 80 17.78 19.14 13.93
C SER A 80 18.83 18.17 14.47
N GLU A 81 20.04 18.19 13.94
CA GLU A 81 21.16 17.40 14.44
C GLU A 81 21.51 17.73 15.91
N SER A 82 21.18 18.93 16.38
CA SER A 82 21.33 19.33 17.78
C SER A 82 20.20 18.85 18.70
N GLY A 83 19.23 18.07 18.19
CA GLY A 83 18.09 17.54 18.95
C GLY A 83 16.94 18.52 19.15
N LYS A 84 16.95 19.70 18.52
CA LYS A 84 15.87 20.69 18.65
C LYS A 84 14.75 20.39 17.67
N HIS A 85 13.50 20.48 18.13
CA HIS A 85 12.31 20.46 17.28
C HIS A 85 12.25 21.72 16.40
N ILE A 86 12.04 21.53 15.12
CA ILE A 86 11.95 22.59 14.12
C ILE A 86 10.49 22.84 13.80
N GLN A 87 10.10 24.11 13.81
CA GLN A 87 8.80 24.51 13.26
C GLN A 87 8.82 24.43 11.74
N TYR A 88 7.75 23.93 11.17
CA TYR A 88 7.62 23.74 9.72
C TYR A 88 6.22 24.07 9.26
N GLU A 89 6.09 24.35 7.99
CA GLU A 89 4.83 24.60 7.29
C GLU A 89 4.67 23.53 6.20
N ILE A 90 3.45 22.95 6.10
CA ILE A 90 3.13 21.94 5.10
C ILE A 90 2.52 22.66 3.89
N THR A 91 3.09 22.41 2.71
CA THR A 91 2.58 22.88 1.42
C THR A 91 2.25 21.67 0.53
N PRO A 92 1.54 21.85 -0.59
CA PRO A 92 1.20 20.73 -1.47
C PRO A 92 2.40 19.95 -2.05
N ASN A 93 3.55 20.60 -2.24
CA ASN A 93 4.71 20.02 -2.94
C ASN A 93 5.94 19.81 -2.05
N TYR A 94 6.01 20.46 -0.89
CA TYR A 94 7.18 20.42 0.00
C TYR A 94 6.79 20.80 1.43
N VAL A 95 7.69 20.51 2.33
CA VAL A 95 7.66 21.01 3.71
C VAL A 95 8.66 22.14 3.83
N LEU A 96 8.21 23.30 4.26
CA LEU A 96 9.07 24.47 4.46
C LEU A 96 9.57 24.50 5.89
N THR A 97 10.89 24.50 6.05
CA THR A 97 11.58 24.85 7.31
C THR A 97 12.23 26.22 7.13
N LYS A 98 12.49 26.95 8.16
CA LYS A 98 13.20 28.24 8.04
C LYS A 98 14.73 28.08 8.07
N SER A 99 15.25 26.92 7.69
CA SER A 99 16.67 26.57 7.82
C SER A 99 17.22 26.00 6.51
N PRO A 100 17.81 26.82 5.65
CA PRO A 100 18.39 26.36 4.38
C PRO A 100 19.60 25.46 4.60
N HIS A 101 19.87 24.57 3.64
CA HIS A 101 21.02 23.67 3.58
C HIS A 101 21.25 22.80 4.84
N SER A 102 20.23 22.61 5.65
CA SER A 102 20.30 21.91 6.93
C SER A 102 19.81 20.47 6.80
N THR A 103 20.41 19.57 7.61
CA THR A 103 19.99 18.17 7.68
C THR A 103 19.08 17.96 8.89
N PHE A 104 17.97 17.28 8.69
CA PHE A 104 16.99 17.01 9.73
C PHE A 104 16.66 15.53 9.80
N SER A 105 16.36 15.03 10.99
CA SER A 105 15.68 13.76 11.21
C SER A 105 14.18 14.01 11.14
N VAL A 106 13.52 13.44 10.14
CA VAL A 106 12.09 13.60 9.88
C VAL A 106 11.37 12.31 10.23
N THR A 107 10.40 12.41 11.15
CA THR A 107 9.53 11.28 11.50
C THR A 107 8.15 11.51 10.91
N TYR A 108 7.64 10.56 10.14
CA TYR A 108 6.36 10.68 9.46
C TYR A 108 5.61 9.35 9.34
N LYS A 109 4.29 9.45 9.22
CA LYS A 109 3.43 8.33 8.83
C LYS A 109 3.44 8.22 7.30
N TYR A 110 3.53 7.01 6.79
CA TYR A 110 3.57 6.75 5.36
C TYR A 110 2.55 5.70 4.92
N THR A 111 2.22 5.68 3.62
CA THR A 111 1.58 4.56 2.95
C THR A 111 2.65 3.70 2.27
N PRO A 112 2.48 2.37 2.24
CA PRO A 112 3.38 1.49 1.49
C PRO A 112 3.41 1.88 0.01
N ASN A 113 4.54 1.62 -0.64
CA ASN A 113 4.63 1.77 -2.08
C ASN A 113 3.69 0.79 -2.78
N GLU A 114 3.10 1.22 -3.90
CA GLU A 114 2.24 0.37 -4.70
C GLU A 114 3.04 -0.78 -5.31
N CYS A 115 2.47 -1.97 -5.24
CA CYS A 115 3.00 -3.15 -5.90
C CYS A 115 2.66 -3.10 -7.39
N SER A 116 3.65 -3.30 -8.25
CA SER A 116 3.51 -3.33 -9.71
C SER A 116 3.29 -4.74 -10.27
N ASN A 117 3.54 -5.76 -9.45
CA ASN A 117 3.39 -7.17 -9.81
C ASN A 117 3.01 -8.00 -8.59
N LEU A 118 2.61 -9.27 -8.80
CA LEU A 118 2.19 -10.18 -7.73
C LEU A 118 3.34 -10.72 -6.87
N GLU A 119 4.57 -10.51 -7.25
CA GLU A 119 5.76 -10.93 -6.48
C GLU A 119 6.20 -9.84 -5.48
N SER A 120 5.73 -8.61 -5.69
CA SER A 120 6.02 -7.50 -4.80
C SER A 120 5.28 -7.65 -3.47
N MET A 121 5.96 -7.36 -2.36
CA MET A 121 5.37 -7.39 -1.02
C MET A 121 5.34 -5.98 -0.44
N PRO A 122 4.26 -5.59 0.26
CA PRO A 122 4.21 -4.28 0.90
C PRO A 122 5.15 -4.23 2.10
N ASP A 123 5.71 -3.05 2.37
CA ASP A 123 6.61 -2.77 3.50
C ASP A 123 5.85 -2.72 4.83
N PHE A 124 5.27 -3.85 5.21
CA PHE A 124 4.59 -3.99 6.49
C PHE A 124 5.54 -4.45 7.61
N PRO A 125 5.23 -4.12 8.87
CA PRO A 125 5.99 -4.61 10.00
C PRO A 125 6.04 -6.15 10.02
N LYS A 126 7.20 -6.73 10.34
CA LYS A 126 7.42 -8.20 10.34
C LYS A 126 6.42 -8.99 11.20
N ASN A 127 5.79 -8.35 12.17
CA ASN A 127 4.79 -8.95 13.05
C ASN A 127 3.35 -8.81 12.51
N PHE A 128 3.14 -8.22 11.36
CA PHE A 128 1.84 -8.19 10.68
C PHE A 128 1.65 -9.50 9.92
N ASN A 129 0.50 -10.16 10.14
CA ASN A 129 0.16 -11.36 9.37
C ASN A 129 -0.41 -10.94 8.01
N ILE A 130 0.41 -11.09 6.97
CA ILE A 130 0.07 -10.70 5.60
C ILE A 130 -1.09 -11.51 5.01
N ASP A 131 -1.33 -12.74 5.50
CA ASP A 131 -2.46 -13.58 5.06
C ASP A 131 -3.81 -12.89 5.24
N ILE A 132 -3.87 -11.89 6.15
CA ILE A 132 -5.08 -11.09 6.36
C ILE A 132 -5.47 -10.35 5.08
N LEU A 133 -4.49 -9.87 4.30
CA LEU A 133 -4.75 -9.18 3.04
C LEU A 133 -5.50 -10.06 2.04
N CYS A 134 -5.18 -11.37 2.02
CA CYS A 134 -5.85 -12.31 1.12
C CYS A 134 -7.38 -12.30 1.29
N TYR A 135 -7.87 -12.18 2.53
CA TYR A 135 -9.33 -12.10 2.75
C TYR A 135 -9.95 -10.83 2.17
N GLY A 136 -9.26 -9.69 2.26
CA GLY A 136 -9.69 -8.43 1.67
C GLY A 136 -9.70 -8.50 0.14
N ILE A 137 -8.61 -9.00 -0.46
CA ILE A 137 -8.47 -9.15 -1.90
C ILE A 137 -9.56 -10.07 -2.47
N VAL A 138 -9.81 -11.22 -1.83
CA VAL A 138 -10.88 -12.16 -2.24
C VAL A 138 -12.23 -11.48 -2.16
N SER A 139 -12.50 -10.69 -1.12
CA SER A 139 -13.75 -9.93 -1.00
C SER A 139 -13.94 -8.97 -2.17
N GLU A 140 -12.95 -8.15 -2.49
CA GLU A 140 -13.02 -7.18 -3.60
C GLU A 140 -13.14 -7.88 -4.96
N PHE A 141 -12.40 -8.98 -5.16
CA PHE A 141 -12.49 -9.77 -6.37
C PHE A 141 -13.89 -10.34 -6.59
N LEU A 142 -14.49 -10.96 -5.57
CA LEU A 142 -15.85 -11.50 -5.64
C LEU A 142 -16.90 -10.41 -5.86
N ALA A 143 -16.73 -9.23 -5.22
CA ALA A 143 -17.60 -8.07 -5.47
C ALA A 143 -17.53 -7.64 -6.94
N SER A 144 -16.35 -7.62 -7.54
CA SER A 144 -16.16 -7.26 -8.95
C SER A 144 -16.80 -8.25 -9.94
N LYS A 145 -17.01 -9.49 -9.50
CA LYS A 145 -17.74 -10.53 -10.25
C LYS A 145 -19.24 -10.60 -9.89
N SER A 146 -19.77 -9.60 -9.16
CA SER A 146 -21.16 -9.52 -8.68
C SER A 146 -21.58 -10.65 -7.72
N GLN A 147 -20.62 -11.34 -7.10
CA GLN A 147 -20.85 -12.36 -6.08
C GLN A 147 -20.90 -11.70 -4.69
N LEU A 148 -21.97 -10.94 -4.45
CA LEU A 148 -22.06 -10.05 -3.28
C LEU A 148 -22.15 -10.78 -1.95
N VAL A 149 -22.83 -11.92 -1.89
CA VAL A 149 -23.02 -12.69 -0.65
C VAL A 149 -21.69 -13.28 -0.18
N GLU A 150 -20.93 -13.89 -1.08
CA GLU A 150 -19.61 -14.44 -0.81
C GLU A 150 -18.61 -13.34 -0.50
N SER A 151 -18.66 -12.23 -1.21
CA SER A 151 -17.85 -11.03 -0.94
C SER A 151 -18.05 -10.53 0.50
N GLU A 152 -19.31 -10.37 0.94
CA GLU A 152 -19.66 -9.97 2.31
C GLU A 152 -19.11 -10.94 3.38
N PHE A 153 -19.16 -12.23 3.12
CA PHE A 153 -18.61 -13.23 4.02
C PHE A 153 -17.09 -13.06 4.21
N TRP A 154 -16.36 -12.87 3.11
CA TRP A 154 -14.90 -12.66 3.17
C TRP A 154 -14.54 -11.30 3.79
N LYS A 155 -15.32 -10.26 3.51
CA LYS A 155 -15.18 -8.95 4.13
C LYS A 155 -15.32 -9.01 5.65
N LYS A 156 -16.31 -9.73 6.16
CA LYS A 156 -16.47 -9.95 7.60
C LYS A 156 -15.28 -10.68 8.22
N LYS A 157 -14.76 -11.72 7.54
CA LYS A 157 -13.54 -12.43 7.98
C LYS A 157 -12.34 -11.48 8.02
N PHE A 158 -12.12 -10.68 6.98
CA PHE A 158 -11.06 -9.69 6.88
C PHE A 158 -11.11 -8.71 8.06
N LEU A 159 -12.23 -8.03 8.26
CA LEU A 159 -12.40 -7.04 9.32
C LEU A 159 -12.22 -7.67 10.72
N ASN A 160 -12.75 -8.86 10.96
CA ASN A 160 -12.58 -9.57 12.23
C ASN A 160 -11.11 -9.92 12.52
N ARG A 161 -10.34 -10.31 11.50
CA ARG A 161 -8.91 -10.61 11.67
C ARG A 161 -8.10 -9.34 11.93
N LEU A 162 -8.38 -8.25 11.21
CA LEU A 162 -7.75 -6.95 11.45
C LEU A 162 -8.02 -6.45 12.87
N PHE A 163 -9.27 -6.47 13.31
CA PHE A 163 -9.63 -6.02 14.64
C PHE A 163 -8.92 -6.82 15.74
N LYS A 164 -8.87 -8.15 15.63
CA LYS A 164 -8.12 -9.01 16.56
C LYS A 164 -6.62 -8.69 16.57
N SER A 165 -6.02 -8.45 15.41
CA SER A 165 -4.61 -8.07 15.28
C SER A 165 -4.32 -6.73 15.96
N LYS A 166 -5.18 -5.73 15.79
CA LYS A 166 -5.08 -4.42 16.46
C LYS A 166 -5.14 -4.55 17.98
N LEU A 167 -6.12 -5.28 18.50
CA LEU A 167 -6.27 -5.50 19.95
C LEU A 167 -5.06 -6.21 20.56
N GLN A 168 -4.48 -7.19 19.88
CA GLN A 168 -3.28 -7.87 20.34
C GLN A 168 -2.07 -6.94 20.41
N ARG A 169 -1.92 -6.05 19.44
CA ARG A 169 -0.86 -5.05 19.41
C ARG A 169 -0.99 -4.05 20.56
N GLU A 170 -2.18 -3.52 20.79
CA GLU A 170 -2.46 -2.59 21.89
C GLU A 170 -2.20 -3.22 23.27
N ARG A 171 -2.57 -4.50 23.46
CA ARG A 171 -2.30 -5.23 24.70
C ARG A 171 -0.80 -5.41 24.95
N ARG A 172 -0.01 -5.72 23.91
CA ARG A 172 1.45 -5.84 24.02
C ARG A 172 2.10 -4.51 24.39
N LEU A 173 1.69 -3.41 23.78
CA LEU A 173 2.19 -2.08 24.13
C LEU A 173 1.92 -1.74 25.60
N LYS A 174 0.67 -1.91 26.06
CA LYS A 174 0.32 -1.66 27.49
C LYS A 174 1.15 -2.49 28.46
N SER A 175 1.42 -3.77 28.15
CA SER A 175 2.22 -4.63 29.02
C SER A 175 3.70 -4.23 29.09
N THR A 176 4.22 -3.55 28.08
CA THR A 176 5.62 -3.07 28.05
C THR A 176 5.80 -1.77 28.85
N PHE A 177 4.76 -0.96 28.95
CA PHE A 177 4.79 0.30 29.74
C PHE A 177 4.52 0.12 31.23
N LEU A 178 4.06 -1.07 31.66
CA LEU A 178 3.77 -1.40 33.06
C LEU A 178 4.89 -2.18 33.76
N ARG A 179 6.05 -2.30 33.15
CA ARG A 179 7.29 -2.81 33.72
C ARG A 179 8.31 -1.71 33.90
#